data_d666f37dfe74f3018db045ba7721e7ba
#
_entry.id   d666f37dfe74f3018db045ba7721e7ba
#
_cell.length_a   1.000
_cell.length_b   1.000
_cell.length_c   1.000
_cell.angle_alpha   90.00
_cell.angle_beta   90.00
_cell.angle_gamma   90.00
#
_symmetry.space_group_name_H-M   'P 1'
#
loop_
_entity.id
_entity.type
_entity.pdbx_description
1 polymer ?
#
loop_
_entity_poly.entity_id
_entity_poly.type
_entity_poly.pdbx_seq_one_letter_code
_entity_poly.pdbx_strand_id
1 'polypeptide(L)'
;MLMPRQKTPDLSVELVTGGTFDLASETTERGTVICFYRGLHCPICAKYLSELEKLAPEFAKRGVGTIAISSDEAERGKAMAEKIAAKELRVGYGLSLAKAREWGLFISTSRGKTSIGIEEPALFSEPGLFMVSPDQTLYYA
;
A
#
# COMPACT_ATOMS: atom_id res chain seq x y z
N MET A 1 13.40 8.61 -8.20
CA MET A 1 12.36 7.97 -9.03
C MET A 1 12.80 6.56 -9.40
N LEU A 2 11.90 5.59 -9.26
CA LEU A 2 12.17 4.22 -9.65
C LEU A 2 11.90 4.04 -11.14
N MET A 3 12.77 3.31 -11.80
CA MET A 3 12.67 3.05 -13.24
C MET A 3 12.31 1.59 -13.49
N PRO A 4 11.52 1.29 -14.55
CA PRO A 4 11.26 -0.10 -14.92
C PRO A 4 12.55 -0.90 -15.11
N ARG A 5 12.49 -2.16 -14.72
CA ARG A 5 13.61 -3.13 -14.76
C ARG A 5 14.73 -2.89 -13.75
N GLN A 6 14.64 -1.84 -12.94
CA GLN A 6 15.56 -1.65 -11.82
C GLN A 6 15.09 -2.46 -10.63
N LYS A 7 16.04 -2.86 -9.80
CA LYS A 7 15.69 -3.45 -8.50
C LYS A 7 14.94 -2.43 -7.66
N THR A 8 13.87 -2.88 -7.00
CA THR A 8 13.16 -2.02 -6.06
C THR A 8 13.90 -1.99 -4.73
N PRO A 9 13.65 -0.95 -3.91
CA PRO A 9 14.09 -0.99 -2.51
C PRO A 9 13.44 -2.18 -1.81
N ASP A 10 14.04 -2.64 -0.71
CA ASP A 10 13.39 -3.61 0.13
C ASP A 10 12.12 -3.01 0.75
N LEU A 11 11.20 -3.87 1.15
CA LEU A 11 9.94 -3.42 1.72
C LEU A 11 9.43 -4.47 2.70
N SER A 12 9.22 -4.04 3.93
CA SER A 12 8.66 -4.90 4.98
C SER A 12 7.74 -4.06 5.85
N VAL A 13 6.51 -4.50 6.05
CA VAL A 13 5.53 -3.81 6.89
C VAL A 13 4.68 -4.82 7.65
N GLU A 14 4.13 -4.38 8.78
CA GLU A 14 3.18 -5.18 9.54
C GLU A 14 1.82 -5.20 8.84
N LEU A 15 1.13 -6.32 8.93
CA LEU A 15 -0.22 -6.50 8.37
C LEU A 15 -1.28 -6.33 9.45
N VAL A 16 -2.42 -5.74 9.09
CA VAL A 16 -3.54 -5.55 10.01
C VAL A 16 -4.12 -6.88 10.53
N THR A 17 -3.96 -7.94 9.77
CA THR A 17 -4.39 -9.30 10.17
C THR A 17 -3.37 -10.01 11.06
N GLY A 18 -2.24 -9.35 11.35
CA GLY A 18 -1.12 -9.96 12.07
C GLY A 18 -0.05 -10.46 11.10
N GLY A 19 1.15 -10.62 11.63
CA GLY A 19 2.29 -11.02 10.79
C GLY A 19 2.89 -9.87 10.00
N THR A 20 3.87 -10.21 9.21
CA THR A 20 4.66 -9.24 8.46
C THR A 20 4.61 -9.55 6.97
N PHE A 21 4.42 -8.53 6.15
CA PHE A 21 4.66 -8.61 4.72
C PHE A 21 6.13 -8.26 4.46
N ASP A 22 6.82 -9.12 3.74
CA ASP A 22 8.19 -8.88 3.30
C ASP A 22 8.26 -9.16 1.80
N LEU A 23 8.52 -8.13 1.01
CA LEU A 23 8.54 -8.25 -0.45
C LEU A 23 9.53 -9.31 -0.92
N ALA A 24 10.70 -9.42 -0.27
CA ALA A 24 11.72 -10.40 -0.61
C ALA A 24 11.27 -11.85 -0.40
N SER A 25 10.28 -12.06 0.47
CA SER A 25 9.76 -13.39 0.81
C SER A 25 8.50 -13.74 0.02
N GLU A 26 8.02 -12.86 -0.84
CA GLU A 26 6.84 -13.14 -1.65
C GLU A 26 7.13 -14.22 -2.69
N THR A 27 6.23 -15.20 -2.79
CA THR A 27 6.39 -16.35 -3.66
C THR A 27 5.34 -16.39 -4.77
N THR A 28 4.79 -15.24 -5.12
CA THR A 28 3.80 -15.14 -6.19
C THR A 28 4.44 -15.47 -7.54
N GLU A 29 3.66 -16.13 -8.39
CA GLU A 29 4.14 -16.60 -9.68
C GLU A 29 4.59 -15.46 -10.60
N ARG A 30 3.82 -14.37 -10.64
CA ARG A 30 4.05 -13.25 -11.56
C ARG A 30 4.37 -11.92 -10.91
N GLY A 31 4.37 -11.87 -9.58
CA GLY A 31 4.75 -10.67 -8.85
C GLY A 31 3.66 -10.13 -7.94
N THR A 32 3.84 -8.88 -7.52
CA THR A 32 2.99 -8.24 -6.51
C THR A 32 2.62 -6.83 -6.93
N VAL A 33 1.33 -6.51 -6.83
CA VAL A 33 0.84 -5.14 -6.97
C VAL A 33 0.85 -4.50 -5.59
N ILE A 34 1.58 -3.39 -5.47
CA ILE A 34 1.69 -2.61 -4.24
C ILE A 34 1.02 -1.27 -4.46
N CYS A 35 -0.03 -1.01 -3.69
CA CYS A 35 -0.75 0.25 -3.74
C CYS A 35 -0.46 1.01 -2.44
N PHE A 36 0.40 2.02 -2.52
CA PHE A 36 0.60 2.94 -1.41
C PHE A 36 -0.55 3.95 -1.40
N TYR A 37 -1.10 4.24 -0.24
CA TYR A 37 -2.19 5.20 -0.12
C TYR A 37 -1.92 6.18 1.03
N ARG A 38 -2.62 7.30 1.01
CA ARG A 38 -2.40 8.39 1.98
C ARG A 38 -2.72 7.98 3.41
N GLY A 39 -3.83 7.28 3.60
CA GLY A 39 -4.29 6.87 4.92
C GLY A 39 -5.80 6.92 5.04
N LEU A 40 -6.28 6.61 6.24
CA LEU A 40 -7.72 6.58 6.56
C LEU A 40 -8.42 7.93 6.31
N HIS A 41 -7.70 9.03 6.44
CA HIS A 41 -8.23 10.37 6.25
C HIS A 41 -8.65 10.67 4.80
N CYS A 42 -8.22 9.87 3.84
CA CYS A 42 -8.40 10.15 2.41
C CYS A 42 -9.60 9.39 1.84
N PRO A 43 -10.71 10.09 1.50
CA PRO A 43 -11.91 9.43 0.96
C PRO A 43 -11.67 8.83 -0.43
N ILE A 44 -10.86 9.48 -1.26
CA ILE A 44 -10.53 8.97 -2.60
C ILE A 44 -9.74 7.67 -2.49
N CYS A 45 -8.83 7.56 -1.51
CA CYS A 45 -8.07 6.35 -1.27
C CYS A 45 -8.99 5.19 -0.90
N ALA A 46 -9.96 5.41 -0.01
CA ALA A 46 -10.91 4.38 0.37
C ALA A 46 -11.70 3.85 -0.83
N LYS A 47 -12.14 4.74 -1.70
CA LYS A 47 -12.85 4.36 -2.92
C LYS A 47 -11.96 3.54 -3.85
N TYR A 48 -10.74 3.99 -4.06
CA TYR A 48 -9.75 3.30 -4.90
C TYR A 48 -9.43 1.90 -4.36
N LEU A 49 -9.19 1.80 -3.06
CA LEU A 49 -8.88 0.52 -2.42
C LEU A 49 -10.07 -0.43 -2.44
N SER A 50 -11.30 0.07 -2.34
CA SER A 50 -12.49 -0.76 -2.49
C SER A 50 -12.56 -1.41 -3.87
N GLU A 51 -12.21 -0.66 -4.91
CA GLU A 51 -12.12 -1.22 -6.26
C GLU A 51 -11.00 -2.24 -6.39
N LEU A 52 -9.85 -1.97 -5.77
CA LEU A 52 -8.73 -2.90 -5.79
C LEU A 52 -9.08 -4.20 -5.06
N GLU A 53 -9.82 -4.13 -3.95
CA GLU A 53 -10.31 -5.31 -3.24
C GLU A 53 -11.18 -6.19 -4.15
N LYS A 54 -12.05 -5.58 -4.95
CA LYS A 54 -12.88 -6.31 -5.91
C LYS A 54 -12.05 -7.00 -6.98
N LEU A 55 -10.94 -6.41 -7.38
CA LEU A 55 -10.03 -6.95 -8.39
C LEU A 55 -9.02 -7.95 -7.83
N ALA A 56 -8.78 -7.94 -6.53
CA ALA A 56 -7.75 -8.77 -5.92
C ALA A 56 -7.90 -10.26 -6.23
N PRO A 57 -9.12 -10.88 -6.23
CA PRO A 57 -9.26 -12.27 -6.64
C PRO A 57 -8.84 -12.53 -8.09
N GLU A 58 -9.07 -11.58 -8.98
CA GLU A 58 -8.66 -11.72 -10.38
C GLU A 58 -7.14 -11.66 -10.51
N PHE A 59 -6.48 -10.80 -9.76
CA PHE A 59 -5.02 -10.77 -9.70
C PHE A 59 -4.49 -12.11 -9.18
N ALA A 60 -5.07 -12.63 -8.10
CA ALA A 60 -4.66 -13.89 -7.50
C ALA A 60 -4.77 -15.05 -8.50
N LYS A 61 -5.84 -15.11 -9.29
CA LYS A 61 -6.02 -16.12 -10.34
C LYS A 61 -4.91 -16.06 -11.39
N ARG A 62 -4.32 -14.89 -11.57
CA ARG A 62 -3.24 -14.69 -12.55
C ARG A 62 -1.85 -14.76 -11.92
N GLY A 63 -1.75 -15.24 -10.68
CA GLY A 63 -0.47 -15.40 -10.01
C GLY A 63 0.11 -14.10 -9.47
N VAL A 64 -0.73 -13.08 -9.23
CA VAL A 64 -0.30 -11.77 -8.75
C VAL A 64 -0.87 -11.52 -7.36
N GLY A 65 0.01 -11.23 -6.40
CA GLY A 65 -0.40 -10.83 -5.06
C GLY A 65 -0.74 -9.35 -5.02
N THR A 66 -1.54 -8.94 -4.03
CA THR A 66 -1.92 -7.54 -3.86
C THR A 66 -1.75 -7.11 -2.41
N ILE A 67 -1.34 -5.87 -2.22
CA ILE A 67 -1.22 -5.27 -0.88
C ILE A 67 -1.41 -3.76 -0.98
N ALA A 68 -2.10 -3.19 0.01
CA ALA A 68 -2.23 -1.75 0.19
C ALA A 68 -1.44 -1.36 1.44
N ILE A 69 -0.65 -0.31 1.35
CA ILE A 69 0.25 0.10 2.43
C ILE A 69 0.16 1.60 2.66
N SER A 70 0.11 2.01 3.93
CA SER A 70 0.18 3.43 4.30
C SER A 70 1.16 3.65 5.44
N SER A 71 1.44 4.92 5.71
CA SER A 71 2.23 5.34 6.87
C SER A 71 1.37 5.43 8.15
N ASP A 72 0.08 5.13 8.07
CA ASP A 72 -0.80 5.12 9.24
C ASP A 72 -0.33 4.12 10.30
N GLU A 73 -0.71 4.39 11.54
CA GLU A 73 -0.53 3.44 12.63
C GLU A 73 -1.55 2.29 12.52
N ALA A 74 -1.35 1.25 13.32
CA ALA A 74 -2.17 0.02 13.28
C ALA A 74 -3.67 0.29 13.37
N GLU A 75 -4.10 1.19 14.26
CA GLU A 75 -5.50 1.50 14.49
C GLU A 75 -6.19 2.01 13.22
N ARG A 76 -5.56 2.98 12.55
CA ARG A 76 -6.09 3.52 11.30
C ARG A 76 -5.98 2.52 10.14
N GLY A 77 -4.94 1.72 10.10
CA GLY A 77 -4.80 0.65 9.13
C GLY A 77 -5.93 -0.36 9.22
N LYS A 78 -6.25 -0.79 10.45
CA LYS A 78 -7.39 -1.69 10.71
C LYS A 78 -8.71 -1.06 10.31
N ALA A 79 -8.90 0.21 10.64
CA ALA A 79 -10.12 0.94 10.29
C ALA A 79 -10.30 1.02 8.78
N MET A 80 -9.23 1.23 8.03
CA MET A 80 -9.30 1.23 6.57
C MET A 80 -9.67 -0.16 6.03
N ALA A 81 -9.07 -1.22 6.56
CA ALA A 81 -9.40 -2.59 6.15
C ALA A 81 -10.88 -2.92 6.37
N GLU A 82 -11.44 -2.48 7.50
CA GLU A 82 -12.86 -2.64 7.79
C GLU A 82 -13.73 -1.81 6.83
N LYS A 83 -13.34 -0.57 6.58
CA LYS A 83 -14.08 0.35 5.72
C LYS A 83 -14.21 -0.17 4.28
N ILE A 84 -13.17 -0.79 3.76
CA ILE A 84 -13.19 -1.35 2.41
C ILE A 84 -13.61 -2.83 2.40
N ALA A 85 -13.92 -3.41 3.54
CA ALA A 85 -14.25 -4.83 3.70
C ALA A 85 -13.19 -5.73 3.07
N ALA A 86 -11.92 -5.46 3.39
CA ALA A 86 -10.77 -6.18 2.82
C ALA A 86 -10.79 -7.65 3.21
N LYS A 87 -10.69 -8.52 2.21
CA LYS A 87 -10.60 -9.98 2.38
C LYS A 87 -9.40 -10.52 1.62
N GLU A 88 -9.32 -10.24 0.34
CA GLU A 88 -8.24 -10.69 -0.53
C GLU A 88 -7.07 -9.70 -0.55
N LEU A 89 -7.38 -8.41 -0.54
CA LEU A 89 -6.38 -7.36 -0.50
C LEU A 89 -5.77 -7.31 0.90
N ARG A 90 -4.47 -7.55 1.00
CA ARG A 90 -3.76 -7.38 2.26
C ARG A 90 -3.63 -5.89 2.57
N VAL A 91 -3.69 -5.53 3.83
CA VAL A 91 -3.51 -4.13 4.26
C VAL A 91 -2.36 -4.06 5.25
N GLY A 92 -1.32 -3.33 4.85
CA GLY A 92 -0.14 -3.08 5.67
C GLY A 92 -0.17 -1.65 6.23
N TYR A 93 0.52 -1.45 7.33
CA TYR A 93 0.58 -0.15 8.01
C TYR A 93 2.00 0.12 8.51
N GLY A 94 2.21 1.32 9.02
CA GLY A 94 3.47 1.66 9.65
C GLY A 94 4.64 1.85 8.69
N LEU A 95 4.37 2.14 7.42
CA LEU A 95 5.44 2.46 6.48
C LEU A 95 6.20 3.69 6.98
N SER A 96 7.52 3.57 7.14
CA SER A 96 8.33 4.71 7.54
C SER A 96 8.41 5.73 6.41
N LEU A 97 8.51 7.00 6.78
CA LEU A 97 8.65 8.06 5.77
C LEU A 97 9.96 7.93 4.99
N ALA A 98 11.01 7.44 5.64
CA ALA A 98 12.28 7.15 4.96
C ALA A 98 12.10 6.10 3.87
N LYS A 99 11.37 5.01 4.17
CA LYS A 99 11.08 3.96 3.19
C LYS A 99 10.20 4.49 2.07
N ALA A 100 9.21 5.31 2.39
CA ALA A 100 8.36 5.96 1.39
C ALA A 100 9.20 6.77 0.40
N ARG A 101 10.18 7.52 0.91
CA ARG A 101 11.09 8.29 0.04
C ARG A 101 11.95 7.39 -0.84
N GLU A 102 12.42 6.26 -0.32
CA GLU A 102 13.17 5.29 -1.13
C GLU A 102 12.35 4.81 -2.31
N TRP A 103 11.05 4.64 -2.14
CA TRP A 103 10.12 4.24 -3.20
C TRP A 103 9.70 5.41 -4.09
N GLY A 104 10.23 6.59 -3.86
CA GLY A 104 9.95 7.77 -4.67
C GLY A 104 8.62 8.45 -4.37
N LEU A 105 8.02 8.15 -3.22
CA LEU A 105 6.76 8.77 -2.82
C LEU A 105 7.00 10.14 -2.20
N PHE A 106 6.12 11.09 -2.51
CA PHE A 106 6.14 12.40 -1.86
C PHE A 106 5.62 12.30 -0.43
N ILE A 107 6.13 13.18 0.42
CA ILE A 107 5.68 13.30 1.81
C ILE A 107 4.94 14.63 1.95
N SER A 108 3.73 14.57 2.47
CA SER A 108 2.88 15.75 2.67
C SER A 108 2.70 16.05 4.15
N THR A 109 2.40 17.32 4.44
CA THR A 109 2.07 17.79 5.79
C THR A 109 0.56 17.91 5.94
N SER A 110 0.08 17.82 7.19
CA SER A 110 -1.35 17.92 7.51
C SER A 110 -1.91 19.28 7.11
N ARG A 111 -3.11 19.26 6.56
CA ARG A 111 -3.93 20.44 6.28
C ARG A 111 -5.18 20.47 7.18
N GLY A 112 -5.20 19.64 8.22
CA GLY A 112 -6.32 19.55 9.14
C GLY A 112 -7.24 18.38 8.82
N LYS A 113 -8.54 18.58 8.96
CA LYS A 113 -9.52 17.52 8.71
C LYS A 113 -9.91 17.47 7.23
N THR A 114 -10.07 16.25 6.73
CA THR A 114 -10.58 16.02 5.38
C THR A 114 -12.10 16.16 5.32
N SER A 115 -12.66 16.05 4.12
CA SER A 115 -14.11 16.16 3.90
C SER A 115 -14.93 15.14 4.70
N ILE A 116 -14.33 14.03 5.08
CA ILE A 116 -15.02 13.00 5.89
C ILE A 116 -14.77 13.19 7.40
N GLY A 117 -14.19 14.32 7.81
CA GLY A 117 -14.02 14.69 9.21
C GLY A 117 -12.85 14.01 9.94
N ILE A 118 -11.97 13.33 9.21
CA ILE A 118 -10.80 12.67 9.79
C ILE A 118 -9.59 13.58 9.66
N GLU A 119 -8.88 13.79 10.78
CA GLU A 119 -7.69 14.62 10.79
C GLU A 119 -6.52 13.92 10.11
N GLU A 120 -5.81 14.65 9.25
CA GLU A 120 -4.62 14.15 8.61
C GLU A 120 -3.49 14.00 9.61
N PRO A 121 -2.65 12.94 9.50
CA PRO A 121 -1.42 12.87 10.29
C PRO A 121 -0.52 14.08 10.01
N ALA A 122 0.36 14.41 10.96
CA ALA A 122 1.29 15.53 10.79
C ALA A 122 2.10 15.39 9.48
N LEU A 123 2.59 14.19 9.21
CA LEU A 123 3.26 13.83 7.96
C LEU A 123 2.70 12.50 7.46
N PHE A 124 2.54 12.38 6.16
CA PHE A 124 2.09 11.13 5.55
C PHE A 124 2.63 11.01 4.12
N SER A 125 2.73 9.77 3.64
CA SER A 125 3.16 9.52 2.27
C SER A 125 2.01 9.70 1.28
N GLU A 126 2.32 10.18 0.09
CA GLU A 126 1.36 10.30 -1.00
C GLU A 126 1.19 8.96 -1.73
N PRO A 127 0.14 8.81 -2.56
CA PRO A 127 -0.13 7.54 -3.23
C PRO A 127 0.92 7.14 -4.27
N GLY A 128 1.02 5.85 -4.51
CA GLY A 128 1.81 5.29 -5.60
C GLY A 128 1.36 3.87 -5.88
N LEU A 129 1.37 3.48 -7.15
CA LEU A 129 1.00 2.14 -7.57
C LEU A 129 2.19 1.50 -8.30
N PHE A 130 2.60 0.33 -7.81
CA PHE A 130 3.75 -0.38 -8.35
C PHE A 130 3.41 -1.83 -8.63
N MET A 131 3.88 -2.34 -9.75
CA MET A 131 3.89 -3.78 -10.03
C MET A 131 5.34 -4.24 -9.97
N VAL A 132 5.63 -5.17 -9.07
CA VAL A 132 6.98 -5.68 -8.84
C VAL A 132 7.04 -7.14 -9.27
N SER A 133 8.00 -7.47 -10.13
CA SER A 133 8.21 -8.84 -10.62
C SER A 133 8.75 -9.75 -9.51
N PRO A 134 8.65 -11.09 -9.67
CA PRO A 134 9.13 -12.01 -8.62
C PRO A 134 10.61 -11.87 -8.27
N ASP A 135 11.43 -11.39 -9.20
CA ASP A 135 12.86 -11.12 -8.96
C ASP A 135 13.11 -9.75 -8.32
N GLN A 136 12.05 -9.08 -7.88
CA GLN A 136 12.09 -7.77 -7.23
C GLN A 136 12.58 -6.64 -8.14
N THR A 137 12.37 -6.77 -9.43
CA THR A 137 12.55 -5.66 -10.35
C THR A 137 11.22 -4.97 -10.60
N LEU A 138 11.27 -3.66 -10.83
CA LEU A 138 10.07 -2.89 -11.11
C LEU A 138 9.57 -3.23 -12.52
N TYR A 139 8.31 -3.66 -12.60
CA TYR A 139 7.65 -3.91 -13.87
C TYR A 139 6.88 -2.67 -14.34
N TYR A 140 6.16 -2.03 -13.41
CA TYR A 140 5.32 -0.88 -13.71
C TYR A 140 5.20 0.03 -12.48
N ALA A 141 5.11 1.35 -12.71
CA ALA A 141 4.88 2.34 -11.64
C ALA A 141 3.90 3.41 -12.11
#